data_c8792cf9106a708b50fd152f78297866
#
_entry.id   c8792cf9106a708b50fd152f78297866
#
_cell.length_a   1.000
_cell.length_b   1.000
_cell.length_c   1.000
_cell.angle_alpha   90.00
_cell.angle_beta   90.00
_cell.angle_gamma   90.00
#
_symmetry.space_group_name_H-M   'P 1'
#
loop_
_entity.id
_entity.type
_entity.pdbx_description
1 polymer ?
#
loop_
_entity_poly.entity_id
_entity_poly.type
_entity_poly.pdbx_seq_one_letter_code
_entity_poly.pdbx_strand_id
1 'polypeptide(L)'
;MKDIKQVENNASESEVKYDFSPKQSDWGLLNPMLLGKIALCDKEGTALGGPSVTGIAIDADITMESQYSSPFENSNPESRLPVLMGMLQGGDWVNTADKVLGNIGLSAGDGNPLSDAVKDKLKQLEGRSNFTKVNSTQIFVSSSPVRINIVLFFEAWANALHEVEHQIATLQQWTLPRKLSEESIIGALADDVSITSLFPSEVPPFVSFLYAKKRYLPMLLESVTAPLVTPLDKNGNRLVLETNLTLVSRQAWDKSNIAQLYK
;
A
#
# COMPACT_ATOMS: atom_id res chain seq x y z
N MET A 1 45.54 -6.10 -50.11
CA MET A 1 44.36 -5.31 -49.80
C MET A 1 43.20 -6.28 -49.71
N LYS A 2 42.82 -6.68 -48.52
CA LYS A 2 41.69 -7.59 -48.27
C LYS A 2 40.59 -6.78 -47.60
N ASP A 3 39.44 -6.72 -48.25
CA ASP A 3 38.23 -6.08 -47.79
C ASP A 3 37.73 -6.75 -46.51
N ILE A 4 37.69 -5.98 -45.42
CA ILE A 4 37.03 -6.38 -44.20
C ILE A 4 35.57 -5.95 -44.34
N LYS A 5 34.71 -6.91 -44.66
CA LYS A 5 33.25 -6.73 -44.57
C LYS A 5 32.88 -6.52 -43.09
N GLN A 6 32.33 -5.37 -42.80
CA GLN A 6 31.62 -5.12 -41.58
C GLN A 6 30.38 -6.03 -41.52
N VAL A 7 30.36 -6.93 -40.57
CA VAL A 7 29.14 -7.67 -40.20
C VAL A 7 28.34 -6.74 -39.29
N GLU A 8 27.32 -6.12 -39.83
CA GLU A 8 26.28 -5.48 -39.06
C GLU A 8 25.60 -6.54 -38.19
N ASN A 9 25.91 -6.55 -36.92
CA ASN A 9 25.13 -7.28 -35.91
C ASN A 9 23.81 -6.54 -35.67
N ASN A 10 22.82 -6.84 -36.48
CA ASN A 10 21.40 -6.62 -36.10
C ASN A 10 21.02 -7.68 -35.08
N ALA A 11 21.45 -7.48 -33.85
CA ALA A 11 20.83 -8.13 -32.69
C ALA A 11 19.49 -7.43 -32.45
N SER A 12 18.46 -7.87 -33.15
CA SER A 12 17.10 -7.64 -32.66
C SER A 12 17.04 -8.27 -31.27
N GLU A 13 16.98 -7.44 -30.24
CA GLU A 13 16.61 -7.88 -28.88
C GLU A 13 15.27 -8.58 -29.00
N SER A 14 15.29 -9.90 -29.06
CA SER A 14 14.10 -10.70 -28.89
C SER A 14 13.63 -10.47 -27.46
N GLU A 15 12.55 -9.72 -27.28
CA GLU A 15 11.83 -9.71 -26.03
C GLU A 15 11.61 -11.16 -25.59
N VAL A 16 12.28 -11.57 -24.53
CA VAL A 16 12.04 -12.86 -23.90
C VAL A 16 10.65 -12.79 -23.28
N LYS A 17 9.65 -13.18 -24.06
CA LYS A 17 8.29 -13.34 -23.54
C LYS A 17 8.29 -14.56 -22.63
N TYR A 18 8.40 -14.31 -21.33
CA TYR A 18 8.11 -15.33 -20.31
C TYR A 18 6.60 -15.57 -20.26
N ASP A 19 6.12 -16.41 -21.15
CA ASP A 19 4.70 -16.79 -21.21
C ASP A 19 4.44 -17.92 -20.21
N PHE A 20 4.13 -17.54 -18.96
CA PHE A 20 3.64 -18.49 -17.99
C PHE A 20 2.19 -18.87 -18.34
N SER A 21 1.92 -20.17 -18.37
CA SER A 21 0.58 -20.73 -18.63
C SER A 21 0.00 -21.32 -17.35
N PRO A 22 -0.47 -20.46 -16.43
CA PRO A 22 -1.10 -20.94 -15.20
C PRO A 22 -2.37 -21.73 -15.53
N LYS A 23 -2.55 -22.86 -14.88
CA LYS A 23 -3.76 -23.69 -15.01
C LYS A 23 -4.36 -23.89 -13.62
N GLN A 24 -5.67 -23.78 -13.55
CA GLN A 24 -6.39 -24.12 -12.34
C GLN A 24 -6.29 -25.60 -12.08
N SER A 25 -6.03 -25.99 -10.83
CA SER A 25 -6.09 -27.39 -10.40
C SER A 25 -7.52 -27.90 -10.45
N ASP A 26 -7.66 -29.22 -10.63
CA ASP A 26 -8.98 -29.88 -10.57
C ASP A 26 -9.38 -30.11 -9.10
N TRP A 27 -10.24 -29.25 -8.58
CA TRP A 27 -10.74 -29.31 -7.22
C TRP A 27 -11.95 -30.24 -7.04
N GLY A 28 -12.29 -31.04 -8.08
CA GLY A 28 -13.38 -31.98 -8.03
C GLY A 28 -14.73 -31.35 -7.72
N LEU A 29 -15.37 -31.74 -6.61
CA LEU A 29 -16.68 -31.27 -6.19
C LEU A 29 -16.65 -29.98 -5.33
N LEU A 30 -15.50 -29.32 -5.21
CA LEU A 30 -15.42 -28.07 -4.45
C LEU A 30 -16.35 -27.02 -5.07
N ASN A 31 -17.05 -26.27 -4.20
CA ASN A 31 -17.88 -25.16 -4.67
C ASN A 31 -17.00 -24.10 -5.38
N PRO A 32 -17.24 -23.81 -6.67
CA PRO A 32 -16.44 -22.86 -7.44
C PRO A 32 -16.42 -21.43 -6.84
N MET A 33 -17.36 -21.09 -5.97
CA MET A 33 -17.41 -19.79 -5.30
C MET A 33 -16.33 -19.62 -4.23
N LEU A 34 -15.71 -20.71 -3.78
CA LEU A 34 -14.57 -20.68 -2.87
C LEU A 34 -13.26 -20.34 -3.59
N LEU A 35 -13.27 -20.36 -4.92
CA LEU A 35 -12.11 -20.03 -5.73
C LEU A 35 -11.98 -18.52 -5.87
N GLY A 36 -10.82 -18.00 -5.47
CA GLY A 36 -10.38 -16.66 -5.78
C GLY A 36 -9.73 -16.63 -7.16
N LYS A 37 -10.20 -15.77 -8.05
CA LYS A 37 -9.64 -15.61 -9.39
C LYS A 37 -9.09 -14.20 -9.57
N ILE A 38 -7.83 -14.09 -10.00
CA ILE A 38 -7.18 -12.84 -10.34
C ILE A 38 -6.87 -12.86 -11.83
N ALA A 39 -7.21 -11.78 -12.53
CA ALA A 39 -7.00 -11.64 -13.97
C ALA A 39 -6.66 -10.20 -14.33
N LEU A 40 -5.98 -10.00 -15.46
CA LEU A 40 -5.62 -8.67 -15.96
C LEU A 40 -6.87 -7.88 -16.37
N CYS A 41 -6.85 -6.58 -16.06
CA CYS A 41 -7.85 -5.63 -16.54
C CYS A 41 -7.19 -4.31 -16.95
N ASP A 42 -7.96 -3.48 -17.65
CA ASP A 42 -7.56 -2.10 -17.92
C ASP A 42 -7.85 -1.16 -16.73
N LYS A 43 -7.55 0.10 -16.91
CA LYS A 43 -7.77 1.14 -15.88
C LYS A 43 -9.27 1.41 -15.60
N GLU A 44 -10.15 1.00 -16.49
CA GLU A 44 -11.62 1.05 -16.37
C GLU A 44 -12.20 -0.24 -15.74
N GLY A 45 -11.37 -1.27 -15.54
CA GLY A 45 -11.77 -2.56 -15.00
C GLY A 45 -12.28 -3.56 -16.04
N THR A 46 -12.12 -3.28 -17.35
CA THR A 46 -12.49 -4.20 -18.43
C THR A 46 -11.42 -5.31 -18.53
N ALA A 47 -11.85 -6.56 -18.66
CA ALA A 47 -10.94 -7.70 -18.78
C ALA A 47 -10.11 -7.60 -20.06
N LEU A 48 -8.80 -7.71 -19.93
CA LEU A 48 -7.86 -7.68 -21.08
C LEU A 48 -7.66 -9.06 -21.74
N GLY A 49 -8.19 -10.14 -21.16
CA GLY A 49 -7.88 -11.50 -21.56
C GLY A 49 -6.49 -11.95 -21.08
N GLY A 50 -6.01 -13.08 -21.59
CA GLY A 50 -4.72 -13.65 -21.20
C GLY A 50 -4.77 -14.56 -19.98
N PRO A 51 -3.64 -14.79 -19.28
CA PRO A 51 -3.57 -15.70 -18.17
C PRO A 51 -4.40 -15.22 -16.99
N SER A 52 -4.93 -16.15 -16.22
CA SER A 52 -5.62 -15.88 -14.96
C SER A 52 -5.11 -16.83 -13.88
N VAL A 53 -4.93 -16.30 -12.68
CA VAL A 53 -4.55 -17.08 -11.51
C VAL A 53 -5.81 -17.46 -10.74
N THR A 54 -5.93 -18.74 -10.37
CA THR A 54 -7.09 -19.25 -9.64
C THR A 54 -6.62 -20.22 -8.56
N GLY A 55 -6.97 -19.92 -7.31
CA GLY A 55 -6.67 -20.75 -6.14
C GLY A 55 -7.83 -20.74 -5.16
N ILE A 56 -7.81 -21.62 -4.14
CA ILE A 56 -8.79 -21.57 -3.06
C ILE A 56 -8.49 -20.37 -2.19
N ALA A 57 -9.48 -19.51 -1.96
CA ALA A 57 -9.37 -18.44 -0.97
C ALA A 57 -9.66 -19.01 0.43
N ILE A 58 -8.61 -19.11 1.26
CA ILE A 58 -8.72 -19.64 2.63
C ILE A 58 -8.91 -18.55 3.67
N ASP A 59 -8.47 -17.33 3.35
CA ASP A 59 -8.69 -16.14 4.17
C ASP A 59 -8.74 -14.91 3.28
N ALA A 60 -9.60 -13.94 3.62
CA ALA A 60 -9.68 -12.67 2.91
C ALA A 60 -10.33 -11.57 3.75
N ASP A 61 -9.62 -10.45 3.89
CA ASP A 61 -10.07 -9.25 4.56
C ASP A 61 -10.20 -8.08 3.59
N ILE A 62 -11.23 -7.27 3.77
CA ILE A 62 -11.36 -5.99 3.09
C ILE A 62 -11.29 -4.85 4.11
N THR A 63 -10.38 -3.92 3.91
CA THR A 63 -10.18 -2.75 4.78
C THR A 63 -10.56 -1.47 4.04
N MET A 64 -11.46 -0.70 4.64
CA MET A 64 -11.87 0.62 4.19
C MET A 64 -11.69 1.61 5.33
N GLU A 65 -10.91 2.66 5.10
CA GLU A 65 -10.55 3.62 6.15
C GLU A 65 -10.92 5.03 5.72
N SER A 66 -11.55 5.74 6.64
CA SER A 66 -11.83 7.16 6.52
C SER A 66 -11.02 7.91 7.56
N GLN A 67 -10.34 8.95 7.12
CA GLN A 67 -9.52 9.78 7.99
C GLN A 67 -10.35 10.97 8.47
N TYR A 68 -10.34 11.13 9.78
CA TYR A 68 -10.95 12.27 10.45
C TYR A 68 -9.89 12.98 11.27
N SER A 69 -9.95 14.28 11.36
CA SER A 69 -9.10 15.06 12.25
C SER A 69 -9.89 16.21 12.86
N SER A 70 -9.47 16.66 14.04
CA SER A 70 -9.97 17.91 14.58
C SER A 70 -9.22 19.08 13.94
N PRO A 71 -9.89 20.14 13.48
CA PRO A 71 -9.24 21.31 12.93
C PRO A 71 -8.33 22.01 13.96
N PHE A 72 -8.48 21.67 15.23
CA PHE A 72 -7.70 22.24 16.33
C PHE A 72 -6.46 21.40 16.69
N GLU A 73 -6.36 20.14 16.25
CA GLU A 73 -5.19 19.28 16.48
C GLU A 73 -3.97 19.73 15.68
N ASN A 74 -4.21 20.28 14.49
CA ASN A 74 -3.14 20.71 13.55
C ASN A 74 -2.82 22.21 13.66
N SER A 75 -3.45 22.94 14.60
CA SER A 75 -3.17 24.36 14.77
C SER A 75 -1.84 24.53 15.51
N ASN A 76 -0.78 24.66 14.69
CA ASN A 76 0.54 25.16 15.05
C ASN A 76 1.39 24.25 15.97
N PRO A 77 2.12 23.25 15.42
CA PRO A 77 3.07 22.44 16.18
C PRO A 77 4.24 23.24 16.77
N GLU A 78 4.45 24.47 16.32
CA GLU A 78 5.49 25.38 16.84
C GLU A 78 5.02 26.18 18.06
N SER A 79 3.73 26.15 18.41
CA SER A 79 3.28 26.84 19.62
C SER A 79 3.72 26.05 20.86
N ARG A 80 4.51 26.67 21.71
CA ARG A 80 4.99 26.13 23.00
C ARG A 80 3.86 25.83 24.01
N LEU A 81 2.62 26.09 23.66
CA LEU A 81 1.41 25.84 24.43
C LEU A 81 1.16 24.36 24.78
N PRO A 82 1.40 23.36 23.88
CA PRO A 82 1.21 21.96 24.22
C PRO A 82 2.12 21.48 25.37
N VAL A 83 3.36 21.98 25.42
CA VAL A 83 4.31 21.64 26.47
C VAL A 83 3.88 22.28 27.82
N LEU A 84 3.46 23.54 27.79
CA LEU A 84 2.94 24.23 28.97
C LEU A 84 1.66 23.54 29.51
N MET A 85 0.76 23.14 28.61
CA MET A 85 -0.45 22.40 29.00
C MET A 85 -0.15 21.02 29.56
N GLY A 86 0.82 20.29 29.01
CA GLY A 86 1.28 19.01 29.55
C GLY A 86 1.84 19.16 30.97
N MET A 87 2.62 20.21 31.21
CA MET A 87 3.17 20.53 32.53
C MET A 87 2.07 20.91 33.54
N LEU A 88 1.06 21.68 33.11
CA LEU A 88 -0.09 22.03 33.94
C LEU A 88 -0.95 20.82 34.30
N GLN A 89 -1.13 19.88 33.37
CA GLN A 89 -1.87 18.64 33.59
C GLN A 89 -1.13 17.68 34.53
N GLY A 90 0.20 17.59 34.42
CA GLY A 90 1.06 16.71 35.18
C GLY A 90 1.39 17.21 36.60
N GLY A 91 1.07 18.48 36.94
CA GLY A 91 1.46 19.09 38.20
C GLY A 91 2.95 19.49 38.30
N ASP A 92 3.75 19.24 37.24
CA ASP A 92 5.20 19.49 37.21
C ASP A 92 5.59 20.96 37.00
N TRP A 93 4.61 21.85 36.93
CA TRP A 93 4.85 23.27 36.62
C TRP A 93 5.57 24.04 37.72
N VAL A 94 5.47 23.57 39.01
CA VAL A 94 6.04 24.27 40.17
C VAL A 94 7.54 24.44 40.06
N ASN A 95 8.25 23.45 39.49
CA ASN A 95 9.72 23.47 39.34
C ASN A 95 10.19 24.14 38.04
N THR A 96 9.31 24.36 37.07
CA THR A 96 9.66 24.80 35.72
C THR A 96 9.02 26.15 35.36
N ALA A 97 8.01 26.58 36.13
CA ALA A 97 7.25 27.80 35.84
C ALA A 97 8.13 29.05 35.76
N ASP A 98 9.09 29.19 36.68
CA ASP A 98 9.98 30.36 36.73
C ASP A 98 10.88 30.44 35.49
N LYS A 99 11.30 29.26 34.96
CA LYS A 99 12.15 29.19 33.75
C LYS A 99 11.35 29.36 32.46
N VAL A 100 10.14 28.83 32.39
CA VAL A 100 9.29 28.89 31.20
C VAL A 100 8.64 30.26 31.07
N LEU A 101 8.14 30.84 32.15
CA LEU A 101 7.54 32.17 32.15
C LEU A 101 8.58 33.27 31.90
N GLY A 102 9.82 33.08 32.40
CA GLY A 102 10.95 33.94 32.05
C GLY A 102 11.27 33.96 30.56
N ASN A 103 11.22 32.81 29.91
CA ASN A 103 11.47 32.69 28.45
C ASN A 103 10.32 33.20 27.56
N ILE A 104 9.08 33.29 28.09
CA ILE A 104 7.92 33.76 27.33
C ILE A 104 7.69 35.28 27.55
N GLY A 105 8.58 35.94 28.31
CA GLY A 105 8.45 37.40 28.59
C GLY A 105 7.33 37.75 29.58
N LEU A 106 6.79 36.78 30.29
CA LEU A 106 5.78 36.93 31.33
C LEU A 106 6.41 36.96 32.73
N SER A 107 7.71 37.11 32.86
CA SER A 107 8.36 37.38 34.16
C SER A 107 7.89 38.73 34.67
N ALA A 108 7.25 38.75 35.83
CA ALA A 108 7.08 39.95 36.59
C ALA A 108 8.48 40.52 36.84
N GLY A 109 8.81 41.68 36.31
CA GLY A 109 10.13 42.30 36.40
C GLY A 109 10.61 42.26 37.87
N ASP A 110 11.95 42.05 37.97
CA ASP A 110 12.65 42.15 39.24
C ASP A 110 12.78 40.88 40.12
N GLY A 111 13.11 39.73 39.49
CA GLY A 111 13.69 38.60 40.24
C GLY A 111 12.86 38.05 41.40
N ASN A 112 11.60 38.43 41.53
CA ASN A 112 10.74 37.99 42.59
C ASN A 112 10.07 36.64 42.22
N PRO A 113 10.11 35.63 43.10
CA PRO A 113 9.38 34.41 42.92
C PRO A 113 7.90 34.73 42.74
N LEU A 114 7.22 34.00 41.85
CA LEU A 114 5.79 34.08 41.61
C LEU A 114 5.04 34.25 42.93
N SER A 115 4.23 35.30 43.05
CA SER A 115 3.47 35.53 44.26
C SER A 115 2.61 34.31 44.59
N ASP A 116 2.41 34.02 45.88
CA ASP A 116 1.62 32.85 46.30
C ASP A 116 0.20 32.84 45.70
N ALA A 117 -0.35 34.04 45.42
CA ALA A 117 -1.62 34.20 44.74
C ALA A 117 -1.60 33.71 43.27
N VAL A 118 -0.46 33.80 42.59
CA VAL A 118 -0.29 33.26 41.20
C VAL A 118 -0.08 31.76 41.24
N LYS A 119 0.66 31.25 42.24
CA LYS A 119 0.85 29.84 42.49
C LYS A 119 -0.48 29.12 42.78
N ASP A 120 -1.34 29.73 43.59
CA ASP A 120 -2.66 29.18 43.93
C ASP A 120 -3.62 29.19 42.72
N LYS A 121 -3.55 30.21 41.86
CA LYS A 121 -4.30 30.21 40.58
C LYS A 121 -3.82 29.18 39.62
N LEU A 122 -2.51 28.95 39.55
CA LEU A 122 -1.93 27.92 38.70
C LEU A 122 -2.25 26.51 39.20
N LYS A 123 -2.28 26.29 40.53
CA LYS A 123 -2.76 25.03 41.13
C LYS A 123 -4.22 24.72 40.74
N GLN A 124 -5.06 25.72 40.53
CA GLN A 124 -6.45 25.50 40.08
C GLN A 124 -6.51 25.03 38.61
N LEU A 125 -5.42 25.16 37.84
CA LEU A 125 -5.30 24.68 36.46
C LEU A 125 -4.77 23.24 36.39
N GLU A 126 -4.28 22.72 37.51
CA GLU A 126 -3.85 21.31 37.60
C GLU A 126 -5.01 20.38 37.23
N GLY A 127 -4.73 19.39 36.35
CA GLY A 127 -5.74 18.48 35.85
C GLY A 127 -6.76 19.08 34.88
N ARG A 128 -6.56 20.35 34.45
CA ARG A 128 -7.43 21.01 33.46
C ARG A 128 -6.75 21.07 32.10
N SER A 129 -7.56 21.09 31.07
CA SER A 129 -7.11 21.21 29.67
C SER A 129 -7.95 22.29 28.96
N ASN A 130 -7.37 22.92 27.93
CA ASN A 130 -8.11 23.76 27.00
C ASN A 130 -8.90 22.95 25.97
N PHE A 131 -8.83 21.61 26.03
CA PHE A 131 -9.56 20.73 25.15
C PHE A 131 -11.05 20.70 25.52
N THR A 132 -11.90 21.08 24.59
CA THR A 132 -13.36 21.17 24.78
C THR A 132 -14.07 20.23 23.80
N LYS A 133 -15.35 19.93 24.04
CA LYS A 133 -16.16 19.15 23.10
C LYS A 133 -16.22 19.79 21.72
N VAL A 134 -16.20 21.11 21.62
CA VAL A 134 -16.17 21.84 20.33
C VAL A 134 -14.86 21.59 19.62
N ASN A 135 -13.73 21.69 20.33
CA ASN A 135 -12.40 21.46 19.76
C ASN A 135 -12.14 19.99 19.39
N SER A 136 -12.91 19.06 19.96
CA SER A 136 -12.81 17.62 19.64
C SER A 136 -13.71 17.18 18.47
N THR A 137 -14.43 18.11 17.85
CA THR A 137 -15.28 17.79 16.69
C THR A 137 -14.42 17.27 15.55
N GLN A 138 -14.72 16.05 15.10
CA GLN A 138 -14.01 15.40 14.01
C GLN A 138 -14.60 15.81 12.67
N ILE A 139 -13.74 16.22 11.76
CA ILE A 139 -14.07 16.57 10.39
C ILE A 139 -13.49 15.52 9.47
N PHE A 140 -14.28 15.05 8.50
CA PHE A 140 -13.79 14.15 7.47
C PHE A 140 -12.73 14.85 6.61
N VAL A 141 -11.57 14.23 6.48
CA VAL A 141 -10.44 14.76 5.72
C VAL A 141 -10.29 14.03 4.39
N SER A 142 -10.25 12.70 4.45
CA SER A 142 -10.02 11.88 3.25
C SER A 142 -10.48 10.44 3.50
N SER A 143 -10.53 9.67 2.41
CA SER A 143 -10.71 8.23 2.44
C SER A 143 -9.51 7.56 1.76
N SER A 144 -8.96 6.54 2.39
CA SER A 144 -7.87 5.75 1.82
C SER A 144 -8.39 4.84 0.69
N PRO A 145 -7.55 4.47 -0.28
CA PRO A 145 -7.88 3.38 -1.19
C PRO A 145 -8.23 2.10 -0.42
N VAL A 146 -9.16 1.33 -0.97
CA VAL A 146 -9.57 0.06 -0.37
C VAL A 146 -8.43 -0.95 -0.47
N ARG A 147 -8.15 -1.62 0.63
CA ARG A 147 -7.14 -2.67 0.72
C ARG A 147 -7.80 -4.02 0.95
N ILE A 148 -7.37 -5.04 0.20
CA ILE A 148 -7.84 -6.41 0.34
C ILE A 148 -6.62 -7.30 0.56
N ASN A 149 -6.56 -7.97 1.71
CA ASN A 149 -5.57 -8.99 1.99
C ASN A 149 -6.21 -10.35 1.74
N ILE A 150 -5.52 -11.22 1.03
CA ILE A 150 -6.07 -12.51 0.61
C ILE A 150 -5.00 -13.56 0.82
N VAL A 151 -5.39 -14.72 1.31
CA VAL A 151 -4.57 -15.93 1.31
C VAL A 151 -5.15 -16.90 0.28
N LEU A 152 -4.38 -17.15 -0.78
CA LEU A 152 -4.71 -18.14 -1.79
C LEU A 152 -3.92 -19.42 -1.56
N PHE A 153 -4.60 -20.54 -1.62
CA PHE A 153 -4.05 -21.88 -1.54
C PHE A 153 -3.99 -22.52 -2.92
N PHE A 154 -2.84 -23.06 -3.26
CA PHE A 154 -2.57 -23.77 -4.50
C PHE A 154 -2.07 -25.18 -4.16
N GLU A 155 -2.55 -26.17 -4.88
CA GLU A 155 -2.15 -27.57 -4.75
C GLU A 155 -2.11 -28.22 -6.14
N ALA A 156 -1.06 -28.98 -6.39
CA ALA A 156 -0.88 -29.68 -7.66
C ALA A 156 -1.56 -31.05 -7.60
N TRP A 157 -2.49 -31.28 -8.52
CA TRP A 157 -3.16 -32.56 -8.70
C TRP A 157 -2.61 -33.35 -9.89
N ALA A 158 -2.26 -32.67 -10.97
CA ALA A 158 -1.77 -33.30 -12.19
C ALA A 158 -0.40 -32.76 -12.63
N ASN A 159 -0.17 -31.45 -12.52
CA ASN A 159 1.05 -30.83 -13.01
C ASN A 159 1.46 -29.64 -12.14
N ALA A 160 2.42 -29.86 -11.24
CA ALA A 160 2.91 -28.87 -10.30
C ALA A 160 3.45 -27.60 -10.97
N LEU A 161 4.08 -27.73 -12.16
CA LEU A 161 4.60 -26.59 -12.89
C LEU A 161 3.49 -25.62 -13.31
N HIS A 162 2.38 -26.10 -13.86
CA HIS A 162 1.29 -25.22 -14.33
C HIS A 162 0.31 -24.84 -13.21
N GLU A 163 0.07 -25.75 -12.27
CA GLU A 163 -0.95 -25.60 -11.23
C GLU A 163 -0.45 -24.80 -10.01
N VAL A 164 0.87 -24.79 -9.77
CA VAL A 164 1.47 -24.06 -8.65
C VAL A 164 2.51 -23.06 -9.11
N GLU A 165 3.60 -23.49 -9.78
CA GLU A 165 4.71 -22.60 -10.11
C GLU A 165 4.31 -21.47 -11.05
N HIS A 166 3.60 -21.78 -12.15
CA HIS A 166 3.16 -20.74 -13.10
C HIS A 166 2.10 -19.82 -12.49
N GLN A 167 1.29 -20.27 -11.54
CA GLN A 167 0.34 -19.42 -10.81
C GLN A 167 1.10 -18.34 -10.01
N ILE A 168 2.10 -18.77 -9.23
CA ILE A 168 2.90 -17.85 -8.42
C ILE A 168 3.77 -16.94 -9.28
N ALA A 169 4.45 -17.49 -10.28
CA ALA A 169 5.28 -16.70 -11.18
C ALA A 169 4.47 -15.59 -11.88
N THR A 170 3.23 -15.88 -12.29
CA THR A 170 2.32 -14.90 -12.87
C THR A 170 1.96 -13.79 -11.87
N LEU A 171 1.65 -14.12 -10.63
CA LEU A 171 1.38 -13.12 -9.58
C LEU A 171 2.60 -12.25 -9.30
N GLN A 172 3.79 -12.85 -9.20
CA GLN A 172 5.03 -12.11 -8.99
C GLN A 172 5.34 -11.17 -10.15
N GLN A 173 5.11 -11.61 -11.41
CA GLN A 173 5.25 -10.73 -12.57
C GLN A 173 4.30 -9.53 -12.53
N TRP A 174 3.04 -9.74 -12.10
CA TRP A 174 2.06 -8.64 -12.04
C TRP A 174 2.31 -7.66 -10.91
N THR A 175 3.14 -8.03 -9.92
CA THR A 175 3.54 -7.13 -8.84
C THR A 175 4.69 -6.19 -9.25
N LEU A 176 5.48 -6.61 -10.23
CA LEU A 176 6.67 -5.88 -10.67
C LEU A 176 6.39 -5.02 -11.91
N PRO A 177 7.16 -3.96 -12.13
CA PRO A 177 7.14 -3.21 -13.39
C PRO A 177 7.38 -4.15 -14.58
N ARG A 178 6.68 -3.92 -15.68
CA ARG A 178 6.85 -4.72 -16.91
C ARG A 178 8.25 -4.62 -17.47
N LYS A 179 8.81 -3.41 -17.47
CA LYS A 179 10.16 -3.12 -17.91
C LYS A 179 10.76 -2.03 -17.04
N LEU A 180 11.99 -2.22 -16.60
CA LEU A 180 12.83 -1.18 -16.03
C LEU A 180 13.88 -0.79 -17.04
N SER A 181 14.11 0.51 -17.22
CA SER A 181 15.21 0.98 -18.04
C SER A 181 16.54 0.65 -17.39
N GLU A 182 17.49 0.17 -18.16
CA GLU A 182 18.88 -0.04 -17.73
C GLU A 182 19.69 1.26 -17.79
N GLU A 183 19.24 2.24 -18.58
CA GLU A 183 19.89 3.53 -18.75
C GLU A 183 19.37 4.56 -17.74
N SER A 184 20.27 5.48 -17.36
CA SER A 184 19.85 6.63 -16.56
C SER A 184 19.02 7.59 -17.44
N ILE A 185 18.05 8.30 -16.84
CA ILE A 185 17.21 9.30 -17.52
C ILE A 185 18.08 10.35 -18.24
N ILE A 186 19.24 10.72 -17.65
CA ILE A 186 20.17 11.67 -18.24
C ILE A 186 20.87 11.11 -19.48
N GLY A 187 21.23 9.81 -19.46
CA GLY A 187 21.81 9.13 -20.62
C GLY A 187 20.83 9.02 -21.78
N ALA A 188 19.62 8.55 -21.48
CA ALA A 188 18.55 8.40 -22.48
C ALA A 188 18.15 9.75 -23.14
N LEU A 189 18.17 10.86 -22.38
CA LEU A 189 17.91 12.21 -22.91
C LEU A 189 19.07 12.76 -23.76
N ALA A 190 20.29 12.28 -23.57
CA ALA A 190 21.44 12.69 -24.39
C ALA A 190 21.41 12.08 -25.79
N ASP A 191 20.83 10.88 -25.91
CA ASP A 191 20.77 10.15 -27.19
C ASP A 191 19.49 10.43 -27.98
N ASP A 192 18.35 10.59 -27.31
CA ASP A 192 17.07 10.94 -27.95
C ASP A 192 16.18 11.76 -27.01
N VAL A 193 15.79 12.97 -27.44
CA VAL A 193 14.88 13.84 -26.70
C VAL A 193 13.44 13.49 -27.06
N SER A 194 12.97 12.35 -26.56
CA SER A 194 11.58 11.93 -26.71
C SER A 194 10.85 11.85 -25.38
N ILE A 195 9.51 11.86 -25.40
CA ILE A 195 8.70 11.68 -24.18
C ILE A 195 8.96 10.30 -23.54
N THR A 196 9.27 9.29 -24.37
CA THR A 196 9.59 7.93 -23.92
C THR A 196 10.92 7.85 -23.17
N SER A 197 11.90 8.71 -23.53
CA SER A 197 13.17 8.82 -22.82
C SER A 197 13.03 9.41 -21.40
N LEU A 198 11.99 10.20 -21.17
CA LEU A 198 11.66 10.74 -19.83
C LEU A 198 10.97 9.73 -18.93
N PHE A 199 10.25 8.74 -19.52
CA PHE A 199 9.50 7.71 -18.80
C PHE A 199 9.82 6.32 -19.36
N PRO A 200 11.07 5.84 -19.22
CA PRO A 200 11.54 4.64 -19.91
C PRO A 200 11.04 3.32 -19.28
N SER A 201 10.42 3.38 -18.10
CA SER A 201 9.94 2.20 -17.37
C SER A 201 8.43 2.06 -17.48
N GLU A 202 7.96 0.81 -17.62
CA GLU A 202 6.54 0.49 -17.64
C GLU A 202 6.05 0.06 -16.26
N VAL A 203 4.90 0.61 -15.85
CA VAL A 203 4.29 0.33 -14.54
C VAL A 203 3.66 -1.07 -14.48
N PRO A 204 3.45 -1.63 -13.27
CA PRO A 204 2.70 -2.87 -13.08
C PRO A 204 1.27 -2.79 -13.67
N PRO A 205 0.73 -3.90 -14.16
CA PRO A 205 -0.62 -3.93 -14.72
C PRO A 205 -1.70 -3.81 -13.63
N PHE A 206 -2.92 -3.40 -14.05
CA PHE A 206 -4.10 -3.53 -13.20
C PHE A 206 -4.65 -4.95 -13.24
N VAL A 207 -5.21 -5.36 -12.12
CA VAL A 207 -5.84 -6.68 -11.95
C VAL A 207 -7.26 -6.53 -11.44
N SER A 208 -8.08 -7.53 -11.74
CA SER A 208 -9.39 -7.74 -11.15
C SER A 208 -9.35 -8.95 -10.24
N PHE A 209 -9.99 -8.87 -9.09
CA PHE A 209 -10.19 -10.00 -8.18
C PHE A 209 -11.66 -10.40 -8.17
N LEU A 210 -11.94 -11.67 -8.44
CA LEU A 210 -13.27 -12.26 -8.40
C LEU A 210 -13.35 -13.28 -7.28
N TYR A 211 -14.29 -13.11 -6.35
CA TYR A 211 -14.58 -14.07 -5.29
C TYR A 211 -16.08 -14.05 -4.96
N ALA A 212 -16.67 -15.22 -4.79
CA ALA A 212 -18.10 -15.37 -4.43
C ALA A 212 -19.05 -14.47 -5.26
N LYS A 213 -18.86 -14.41 -6.59
CA LYS A 213 -19.54 -13.56 -7.56
C LYS A 213 -19.27 -12.06 -7.48
N LYS A 214 -18.54 -11.58 -6.45
CA LYS A 214 -18.15 -10.17 -6.33
C LYS A 214 -16.89 -9.90 -7.13
N ARG A 215 -16.86 -8.76 -7.84
CA ARG A 215 -15.74 -8.34 -8.67
C ARG A 215 -15.15 -7.05 -8.11
N TYR A 216 -13.90 -7.15 -7.66
CA TYR A 216 -13.12 -6.03 -7.15
C TYR A 216 -12.18 -5.57 -8.26
N LEU A 217 -12.43 -4.38 -8.81
CA LEU A 217 -11.69 -3.86 -9.97
C LEU A 217 -11.82 -2.33 -10.10
N PRO A 218 -10.87 -1.62 -10.74
CA PRO A 218 -9.52 -2.09 -10.99
C PRO A 218 -8.68 -2.07 -9.70
N MET A 219 -7.86 -3.08 -9.51
CA MET A 219 -6.97 -3.21 -8.35
C MET A 219 -5.50 -3.19 -8.79
N LEU A 220 -4.62 -2.85 -7.88
CA LEU A 220 -3.17 -2.99 -8.00
C LEU A 220 -2.73 -4.14 -7.10
N LEU A 221 -1.86 -4.99 -7.57
CA LEU A 221 -1.24 -6.04 -6.75
C LEU A 221 -0.02 -5.44 -6.06
N GLU A 222 -0.18 -5.08 -4.77
CA GLU A 222 0.84 -4.38 -4.00
C GLU A 222 1.93 -5.33 -3.52
N SER A 223 1.55 -6.51 -3.05
CA SER A 223 2.51 -7.51 -2.56
C SER A 223 2.06 -8.94 -2.83
N VAL A 224 3.06 -9.81 -3.02
CA VAL A 224 2.92 -11.26 -3.13
C VAL A 224 3.96 -11.89 -2.20
N THR A 225 3.51 -12.60 -1.18
CA THR A 225 4.37 -13.34 -0.25
C THR A 225 4.09 -14.82 -0.35
N ALA A 226 5.09 -15.56 -0.83
CA ALA A 226 5.02 -17.00 -1.00
C ALA A 226 6.23 -17.67 -0.33
N PRO A 227 6.06 -18.77 0.43
CA PRO A 227 7.18 -19.51 1.01
C PRO A 227 8.05 -20.12 -0.09
N LEU A 228 9.35 -20.07 0.10
CA LEU A 228 10.32 -20.70 -0.81
C LEU A 228 10.46 -22.20 -0.51
N VAL A 229 10.32 -22.58 0.76
CA VAL A 229 10.50 -23.96 1.21
C VAL A 229 9.13 -24.62 1.38
N THR A 230 8.81 -25.55 0.51
CA THR A 230 7.58 -26.36 0.50
C THR A 230 7.90 -27.75 -0.04
N PRO A 231 7.02 -28.74 0.08
CA PRO A 231 7.19 -30.02 -0.60
C PRO A 231 7.36 -29.84 -2.11
N LEU A 232 8.35 -30.54 -2.68
CA LEU A 232 8.69 -30.46 -4.09
C LEU A 232 8.41 -31.79 -4.79
N ASP A 233 8.09 -31.71 -6.08
CA ASP A 233 8.07 -32.85 -6.97
C ASP A 233 9.51 -33.27 -7.38
N LYS A 234 9.63 -34.36 -8.16
CA LYS A 234 10.92 -34.83 -8.67
C LYS A 234 11.65 -33.87 -9.61
N ASN A 235 10.95 -32.87 -10.13
CA ASN A 235 11.49 -31.85 -11.03
C ASN A 235 11.83 -30.55 -10.29
N GLY A 236 11.58 -30.48 -8.96
CA GLY A 236 11.83 -29.29 -8.16
C GLY A 236 10.67 -28.28 -8.13
N ASN A 237 9.49 -28.63 -8.66
CA ASN A 237 8.32 -27.77 -8.58
C ASN A 237 7.58 -27.95 -7.26
N ARG A 238 7.07 -26.87 -6.69
CA ARG A 238 6.29 -26.88 -5.45
C ARG A 238 4.95 -27.62 -5.66
N LEU A 239 4.62 -28.51 -4.74
CA LEU A 239 3.37 -29.26 -4.80
C LEU A 239 2.21 -28.55 -4.13
N VAL A 240 2.50 -27.83 -3.05
CA VAL A 240 1.50 -27.11 -2.24
C VAL A 240 2.06 -25.77 -1.85
N LEU A 241 1.21 -24.74 -1.86
CA LEU A 241 1.63 -23.38 -1.52
C LEU A 241 0.47 -22.55 -1.00
N GLU A 242 0.71 -21.85 0.10
CA GLU A 242 -0.12 -20.74 0.56
C GLU A 242 0.55 -19.42 0.24
N THR A 243 -0.18 -18.51 -0.39
CA THR A 243 0.34 -17.22 -0.83
C THR A 243 -0.49 -16.09 -0.26
N ASN A 244 0.17 -15.17 0.47
CA ASN A 244 -0.46 -13.95 0.94
C ASN A 244 -0.33 -12.87 -0.11
N LEU A 245 -1.45 -12.25 -0.46
CA LEU A 245 -1.56 -11.20 -1.45
C LEU A 245 -2.17 -9.95 -0.84
N THR A 246 -1.65 -8.79 -1.18
CA THR A 246 -2.28 -7.51 -0.87
C THR A 246 -2.69 -6.82 -2.17
N LEU A 247 -3.97 -6.55 -2.29
CA LEU A 247 -4.56 -5.78 -3.40
C LEU A 247 -5.00 -4.40 -2.89
N VAL A 248 -4.75 -3.37 -3.69
CA VAL A 248 -5.14 -1.99 -3.36
C VAL A 248 -5.96 -1.43 -4.51
N SER A 249 -7.09 -0.80 -4.22
CA SER A 249 -7.88 -0.15 -5.27
C SER A 249 -7.11 1.01 -5.88
N ARG A 250 -7.27 1.21 -7.19
CA ARG A 250 -6.64 2.32 -7.89
C ARG A 250 -7.01 3.69 -7.32
N GLN A 251 -8.23 3.83 -6.81
CA GLN A 251 -8.78 5.07 -6.25
C GLN A 251 -9.55 4.76 -4.97
N ALA A 252 -9.74 5.75 -4.12
CA ALA A 252 -10.67 5.64 -3.01
C ALA A 252 -12.08 5.33 -3.53
N TRP A 253 -12.80 4.48 -2.82
CA TRP A 253 -14.17 4.11 -3.17
C TRP A 253 -15.18 5.02 -2.49
N ASP A 254 -16.32 5.17 -3.14
CA ASP A 254 -17.51 5.81 -2.62
C ASP A 254 -18.68 4.82 -2.44
N LYS A 255 -19.83 5.33 -2.05
CA LYS A 255 -21.05 4.52 -1.86
C LYS A 255 -21.51 3.82 -3.13
N SER A 256 -21.25 4.39 -4.31
CA SER A 256 -21.66 3.82 -5.59
C SER A 256 -20.86 2.57 -5.94
N ASN A 257 -19.55 2.56 -5.62
CA ASN A 257 -18.69 1.39 -5.80
C ASN A 257 -19.19 0.22 -4.93
N ILE A 258 -19.56 0.50 -3.68
CA ILE A 258 -20.12 -0.52 -2.79
C ILE A 258 -21.46 -1.03 -3.32
N ALA A 259 -22.35 -0.15 -3.78
CA ALA A 259 -23.63 -0.56 -4.36
C ALA A 259 -23.46 -1.44 -5.60
N GLN A 260 -22.43 -1.21 -6.41
CA GLN A 260 -22.10 -2.06 -7.57
C GLN A 260 -21.56 -3.44 -7.16
N LEU A 261 -20.79 -3.50 -6.08
CA LEU A 261 -20.22 -4.75 -5.59
C LEU A 261 -21.27 -5.75 -5.08
N TYR A 262 -22.41 -5.25 -4.59
CA TYR A 262 -23.49 -6.07 -4.00
C TYR A 262 -24.74 -6.19 -4.91
N LYS A 263 -24.66 -5.82 -6.17
CA LYS A 263 -25.67 -6.11 -7.20
C LYS A 263 -25.46 -7.51 -7.77
#